data_81bb464b2a7e6ae3c0a791c0371a747f
#
_entry.id   81bb464b2a7e6ae3c0a791c0371a747f
#
_cell.length_a   1.000
_cell.length_b   1.000
_cell.length_c   1.000
_cell.angle_alpha   90.00
_cell.angle_beta   90.00
_cell.angle_gamma   90.00
#
_symmetry.space_group_name_H-M   'P 1'
#
loop_
_entity.id
_entity.type
_entity.pdbx_description
1 polymer ?
#
loop_
_entity_poly.entity_id
_entity_poly.type
_entity_poly.pdbx_seq_one_letter_code
_entity_poly.pdbx_strand_id
1 'polypeptide(L)'
;MPKWRLTRWLTHAGHGTPADIRAALLASLFGTLPIFAGGVINTVLISGIVAWRRPEPLYLSWLILELALAAVRVMVLRSALRAARHGGNTHTDVYILLALLWAFSVGYGVFVTFLNGDWLSATLAGVSCGAMAGGICFRNYGAPRLVAAMIFLSLGPMCLGALFTGEAVTAIVFIQIPFYLVSMSIASHRLNRILVSTMLSERENDRRASEDVLTGLANRAGLQSALERICSGTREHDTPAALLYMDMDDFKIINDTHGHAAGDQVLKTIADRMRGMLRVDDVAARMGGDEFIVLVTGIDAPAALRLGEHLLQDVSHPIALADGTRVSVGLSIGISIISRNNRDAQAALDAAPPCTGPRRRATAVAPSPERSRTTPRNRKATSWRPEVGRGIGPK
;
A
#
# COMPACT_ATOMS: atom_id res chain seq x y z
N MET A 1 1.63 14.42 5.77
CA MET A 1 2.40 15.11 4.67
C MET A 1 3.22 16.24 5.26
N PRO A 2 4.46 16.51 4.79
CA PRO A 2 5.29 17.63 5.22
C PRO A 2 4.61 18.98 4.94
N LYS A 3 4.68 19.91 5.90
CA LYS A 3 4.03 21.23 5.81
C LYS A 3 5.02 22.32 5.41
N TRP A 4 6.29 22.21 5.84
CA TRP A 4 7.30 23.25 5.59
C TRP A 4 7.86 23.18 4.17
N ARG A 5 8.26 24.32 3.62
CA ARG A 5 8.78 24.42 2.24
C ARG A 5 10.03 23.56 2.03
N LEU A 6 10.96 23.59 3.00
CA LEU A 6 12.20 22.81 2.95
C LEU A 6 11.93 21.30 2.96
N THR A 7 11.12 20.83 3.90
CA THR A 7 10.85 19.38 4.04
C THR A 7 10.06 18.84 2.85
N ARG A 8 9.13 19.63 2.28
CA ARG A 8 8.46 19.30 1.01
C ARG A 8 9.43 19.19 -0.16
N TRP A 9 10.40 20.11 -0.26
CA TRP A 9 11.42 20.05 -1.30
C TRP A 9 12.32 18.83 -1.16
N LEU A 10 12.77 18.52 0.07
CA LEU A 10 13.61 17.35 0.37
C LEU A 10 12.92 16.02 0.08
N THR A 11 11.61 15.94 0.28
CA THR A 11 10.81 14.72 0.11
C THR A 11 10.04 14.66 -1.21
N HIS A 12 10.37 15.53 -2.16
CA HIS A 12 9.70 15.57 -3.44
C HIS A 12 9.99 14.30 -4.26
N ALA A 13 8.96 13.53 -4.55
CA ALA A 13 9.06 12.22 -5.23
C ALA A 13 9.03 12.29 -6.77
N GLY A 14 9.17 13.51 -7.35
CA GLY A 14 9.08 13.73 -8.80
C GLY A 14 7.69 14.22 -9.26
N HIS A 15 7.67 14.86 -10.45
CA HIS A 15 6.41 15.30 -11.07
C HIS A 15 5.64 14.09 -11.58
N GLY A 16 4.33 14.03 -11.31
CA GLY A 16 3.46 12.95 -11.81
C GLY A 16 3.32 11.74 -10.89
N THR A 17 4.04 11.64 -9.76
CA THR A 17 3.86 10.53 -8.83
C THR A 17 2.50 10.62 -8.13
N PRO A 18 1.64 9.58 -8.17
CA PRO A 18 0.35 9.54 -7.49
C PRO A 18 0.43 9.83 -5.99
N ALA A 19 -0.66 10.34 -5.41
CA ALA A 19 -0.67 10.78 -4.01
C ALA A 19 -0.49 9.63 -3.01
N ASP A 20 -1.05 8.47 -3.31
CA ASP A 20 -0.92 7.22 -2.56
C ASP A 20 0.53 6.70 -2.53
N ILE A 21 1.20 6.67 -3.68
CA ILE A 21 2.62 6.28 -3.78
C ILE A 21 3.50 7.27 -3.01
N ARG A 22 3.23 8.58 -3.12
CA ARG A 22 3.94 9.59 -2.31
C ARG A 22 3.75 9.38 -0.82
N ALA A 23 2.54 9.02 -0.40
CA ALA A 23 2.27 8.70 1.01
C ALA A 23 3.03 7.47 1.46
N ALA A 24 3.09 6.41 0.64
CA ALA A 24 3.84 5.19 0.93
C ALA A 24 5.36 5.45 1.03
N LEU A 25 5.93 6.25 0.11
CA LEU A 25 7.34 6.67 0.16
C LEU A 25 7.67 7.46 1.43
N LEU A 26 6.77 8.34 1.89
CA LEU A 26 6.96 9.06 3.14
C LEU A 26 6.82 8.15 4.37
N ALA A 27 5.89 7.20 4.32
CA ALA A 27 5.72 6.22 5.39
C ALA A 27 6.96 5.32 5.55
N SER A 28 7.66 4.99 4.46
CA SER A 28 8.87 4.19 4.49
C SER A 28 10.00 4.81 5.32
N LEU A 29 10.04 6.16 5.49
CA LEU A 29 11.01 6.85 6.33
C LEU A 29 10.92 6.42 7.81
N PHE A 30 9.78 5.91 8.25
CA PHE A 30 9.54 5.47 9.63
C PHE A 30 9.69 3.95 9.81
N GLY A 31 9.73 3.16 8.73
CA GLY A 31 9.63 1.70 8.76
C GLY A 31 10.90 0.94 9.13
N THR A 32 12.09 1.53 8.97
CA THR A 32 13.38 0.84 9.12
C THR A 32 13.99 0.99 10.50
N LEU A 33 13.30 0.48 11.53
CA LEU A 33 13.73 0.59 12.92
C LEU A 33 15.14 0.01 13.21
N PRO A 34 15.55 -1.17 12.67
CA PRO A 34 16.90 -1.70 12.91
C PRO A 34 18.00 -0.80 12.38
N ILE A 35 17.85 -0.22 11.18
CA ILE A 35 18.85 0.69 10.59
C ILE A 35 18.94 1.99 11.40
N PHE A 36 17.79 2.48 11.89
CA PHE A 36 17.76 3.63 12.79
C PHE A 36 18.51 3.36 14.09
N ALA A 37 18.21 2.25 14.75
CA ALA A 37 18.86 1.86 15.99
C ALA A 37 20.38 1.66 15.80
N GLY A 38 20.76 0.98 14.71
CA GLY A 38 22.17 0.80 14.35
C GLY A 38 22.91 2.13 14.16
N GLY A 39 22.32 3.10 13.48
CA GLY A 39 22.88 4.44 13.32
C GLY A 39 23.06 5.17 14.65
N VAL A 40 22.05 5.15 15.52
CA VAL A 40 22.12 5.78 16.86
C VAL A 40 23.17 5.11 17.73
N ILE A 41 23.18 3.77 17.80
CA ILE A 41 24.15 3.02 18.60
C ILE A 41 25.57 3.31 18.11
N ASN A 42 25.80 3.28 16.80
CA ASN A 42 27.11 3.51 16.22
C ASN A 42 27.64 4.93 16.55
N THR A 43 26.83 5.98 16.38
CA THR A 43 27.30 7.36 16.65
C THR A 43 27.55 7.62 18.11
N VAL A 44 26.69 7.12 19.01
CA VAL A 44 26.92 7.21 20.47
C VAL A 44 28.14 6.41 20.90
N LEU A 45 28.36 5.22 20.34
CA LEU A 45 29.54 4.40 20.65
C LEU A 45 30.83 5.10 20.23
N ILE A 46 30.91 5.60 19.00
CA ILE A 46 32.11 6.27 18.50
C ILE A 46 32.38 7.56 19.23
N SER A 47 31.40 8.43 19.43
CA SER A 47 31.57 9.67 20.22
C SER A 47 31.95 9.36 21.67
N GLY A 48 31.41 8.30 22.26
CA GLY A 48 31.75 7.83 23.60
C GLY A 48 33.19 7.32 23.71
N ILE A 49 33.67 6.51 22.76
CA ILE A 49 35.08 6.03 22.72
C ILE A 49 36.03 7.20 22.56
N VAL A 50 35.73 8.15 21.66
CA VAL A 50 36.60 9.32 21.46
C VAL A 50 36.65 10.20 22.70
N ALA A 51 35.52 10.49 23.33
CA ALA A 51 35.46 11.29 24.57
C ALA A 51 36.09 10.60 25.76
N TRP A 52 35.99 9.25 25.88
CA TRP A 52 36.69 8.47 26.93
C TRP A 52 38.20 8.49 26.75
N ARG A 53 38.67 8.36 25.49
CA ARG A 53 40.12 8.36 25.20
C ARG A 53 40.74 9.73 25.39
N ARG A 54 40.04 10.81 25.03
CA ARG A 54 40.46 12.20 25.21
C ARG A 54 39.28 13.03 25.73
N PRO A 55 39.23 13.29 27.05
CA PRO A 55 38.12 14.03 27.65
C PRO A 55 38.28 15.56 27.45
N GLU A 56 38.46 15.99 26.18
CA GLU A 56 38.54 17.39 25.80
C GLU A 56 37.14 17.97 25.65
N PRO A 57 36.93 19.30 25.88
CA PRO A 57 35.62 19.91 25.81
C PRO A 57 34.90 19.72 24.47
N LEU A 58 35.65 19.70 23.37
CA LEU A 58 35.07 19.50 22.02
C LEU A 58 34.54 18.09 21.83
N TYR A 59 35.24 17.06 22.27
CA TYR A 59 34.79 15.68 22.17
C TYR A 59 33.62 15.37 23.13
N LEU A 60 33.66 15.97 24.33
CA LEU A 60 32.55 15.87 25.28
C LEU A 60 31.30 16.57 24.74
N SER A 61 31.45 17.73 24.10
CA SER A 61 30.32 18.42 23.45
C SER A 61 29.68 17.58 22.34
N TRP A 62 30.49 16.85 21.54
CA TRP A 62 30.01 15.93 20.55
C TRP A 62 29.19 14.77 21.15
N LEU A 63 29.74 14.13 22.21
CA LEU A 63 29.04 13.05 22.90
C LEU A 63 27.70 13.51 23.50
N ILE A 64 27.67 14.67 24.14
CA ILE A 64 26.46 15.25 24.73
C ILE A 64 25.44 15.53 23.65
N LEU A 65 25.87 16.10 22.51
CA LEU A 65 25.00 16.38 21.36
C LEU A 65 24.40 15.08 20.78
N GLU A 66 25.21 14.02 20.60
CA GLU A 66 24.73 12.73 20.10
C GLU A 66 23.72 12.09 21.06
N LEU A 67 23.96 12.10 22.35
CA LEU A 67 23.04 11.55 23.36
C LEU A 67 21.72 12.32 23.38
N ALA A 68 21.77 13.66 23.33
CA ALA A 68 20.58 14.50 23.29
C ALA A 68 19.76 14.26 22.01
N LEU A 69 20.41 14.24 20.85
CA LEU A 69 19.74 13.96 19.57
C LEU A 69 19.19 12.54 19.53
N ALA A 70 19.91 11.54 20.03
CA ALA A 70 19.42 10.16 20.12
C ALA A 70 18.14 10.07 20.94
N ALA A 71 18.11 10.70 22.13
CA ALA A 71 16.93 10.70 23.00
C ALA A 71 15.71 11.36 22.31
N VAL A 72 15.89 12.57 21.75
CA VAL A 72 14.81 13.30 21.05
C VAL A 72 14.33 12.55 19.83
N ARG A 73 15.23 11.99 19.01
CA ARG A 73 14.86 11.24 17.80
C ARG A 73 14.08 9.98 18.13
N VAL A 74 14.47 9.23 19.17
CA VAL A 74 13.73 8.04 19.64
C VAL A 74 12.34 8.44 20.13
N MET A 75 12.23 9.53 20.87
CA MET A 75 10.95 10.05 21.39
C MET A 75 10.02 10.45 20.25
N VAL A 76 10.50 11.22 19.26
CA VAL A 76 9.71 11.64 18.09
C VAL A 76 9.31 10.43 17.23
N LEU A 77 10.22 9.46 17.01
CA LEU A 77 9.90 8.25 16.25
C LEU A 77 8.81 7.42 16.94
N ARG A 78 8.89 7.21 18.26
CA ARG A 78 7.85 6.51 19.02
C ARG A 78 6.51 7.25 18.95
N SER A 79 6.53 8.58 19.06
CA SER A 79 5.32 9.40 18.92
C SER A 79 4.72 9.28 17.52
N ALA A 80 5.54 9.36 16.46
CA ALA A 80 5.10 9.22 15.08
C ALA A 80 4.48 7.83 14.79
N LEU A 81 5.11 6.74 15.30
CA LEU A 81 4.59 5.38 15.14
C LEU A 81 3.26 5.17 15.88
N ARG A 82 3.10 5.76 17.08
CA ARG A 82 1.81 5.75 17.79
C ARG A 82 0.74 6.52 17.03
N ALA A 83 1.07 7.74 16.59
CA ALA A 83 0.14 8.57 15.81
C ALA A 83 -0.30 7.88 14.50
N ALA A 84 0.62 7.20 13.81
CA ALA A 84 0.30 6.46 12.58
C ALA A 84 -0.73 5.34 12.82
N ARG A 85 -0.67 4.65 13.96
CA ARG A 85 -1.65 3.60 14.33
C ARG A 85 -3.06 4.13 14.62
N HIS A 86 -3.17 5.41 15.01
CA HIS A 86 -4.44 6.05 15.39
C HIS A 86 -4.89 7.11 14.37
N GLY A 87 -4.31 7.13 13.16
CA GLY A 87 -4.66 8.12 12.12
C GLY A 87 -4.26 9.57 12.44
N GLY A 88 -3.39 9.78 13.43
CA GLY A 88 -2.97 11.10 13.89
C GLY A 88 -1.81 11.72 13.11
N ASN A 89 -1.37 12.93 13.53
CA ASN A 89 -0.26 13.65 12.91
C ASN A 89 1.10 13.02 13.29
N THR A 90 1.86 12.57 12.30
CA THR A 90 3.18 11.91 12.46
C THR A 90 4.35 12.89 12.67
N HIS A 91 4.12 14.20 12.74
CA HIS A 91 5.16 15.23 12.90
C HIS A 91 6.35 15.05 11.93
N THR A 92 6.06 14.72 10.67
CA THR A 92 7.06 14.38 9.64
C THR A 92 8.11 15.48 9.44
N ASP A 93 7.73 16.75 9.53
CA ASP A 93 8.68 17.89 9.39
C ASP A 93 9.76 17.87 10.48
N VAL A 94 9.35 17.67 11.73
CA VAL A 94 10.27 17.58 12.88
C VAL A 94 11.19 16.36 12.74
N TYR A 95 10.65 15.24 12.30
CA TYR A 95 11.43 14.03 12.06
C TYR A 95 12.54 14.23 11.00
N ILE A 96 12.22 14.88 9.88
CA ILE A 96 13.19 15.21 8.82
C ILE A 96 14.23 16.18 9.32
N LEU A 97 13.83 17.24 10.06
CA LEU A 97 14.77 18.20 10.63
C LEU A 97 15.76 17.51 11.60
N LEU A 98 15.26 16.63 12.46
CA LEU A 98 16.12 15.87 13.38
C LEU A 98 17.06 14.90 12.65
N ALA A 99 16.68 14.41 11.47
CA ALA A 99 17.57 13.61 10.63
C ALA A 99 18.73 14.45 10.07
N LEU A 100 18.44 15.69 9.63
CA LEU A 100 19.48 16.63 9.18
C LEU A 100 20.40 17.07 10.31
N LEU A 101 19.85 17.39 11.50
CA LEU A 101 20.62 17.75 12.68
C LEU A 101 21.55 16.59 13.13
N TRP A 102 21.07 15.38 13.06
CA TRP A 102 21.90 14.21 13.34
C TRP A 102 23.03 14.03 12.33
N ALA A 103 22.75 14.18 11.03
CA ALA A 103 23.78 14.12 10.01
C ALA A 103 24.84 15.21 10.20
N PHE A 104 24.41 16.41 10.60
CA PHE A 104 25.32 17.52 10.97
C PHE A 104 26.14 17.19 12.21
N SER A 105 25.56 16.58 13.26
CA SER A 105 26.28 16.17 14.47
C SER A 105 27.38 15.14 14.16
N VAL A 106 27.09 14.18 13.27
CA VAL A 106 28.09 13.23 12.78
C VAL A 106 29.23 13.95 12.06
N GLY A 107 28.91 14.89 11.16
CA GLY A 107 29.91 15.71 10.47
C GLY A 107 30.72 16.60 11.40
N TYR A 108 30.10 17.15 12.45
CA TYR A 108 30.78 17.91 13.49
C TYR A 108 31.81 17.04 14.19
N GLY A 109 31.48 15.81 14.58
CA GLY A 109 32.41 14.87 15.19
C GLY A 109 33.60 14.55 14.29
N VAL A 110 33.39 14.30 13.02
CA VAL A 110 34.45 14.09 12.02
C VAL A 110 35.35 15.34 11.95
N PHE A 111 34.75 16.54 11.83
CA PHE A 111 35.51 17.81 11.76
C PHE A 111 36.40 18.02 12.97
N VAL A 112 35.87 17.85 14.18
CA VAL A 112 36.59 18.08 15.44
C VAL A 112 37.76 17.10 15.63
N THR A 113 37.60 15.84 15.19
CA THR A 113 38.66 14.84 15.23
C THR A 113 39.81 15.15 14.28
N PHE A 114 39.53 15.70 13.10
CA PHE A 114 40.54 16.19 12.17
C PHE A 114 41.24 17.43 12.66
N LEU A 115 40.48 18.38 13.24
CA LEU A 115 41.03 19.65 13.75
C LEU A 115 42.07 19.44 14.85
N ASN A 116 41.88 18.46 15.75
CA ASN A 116 42.75 18.18 16.88
C ASN A 116 43.94 17.28 16.52
N GLY A 117 44.12 16.87 15.27
CA GLY A 117 45.25 16.05 14.83
C GLY A 117 45.33 14.64 15.45
N ASP A 118 44.24 14.16 16.08
CA ASP A 118 44.16 12.80 16.59
C ASP A 118 43.71 11.82 15.47
N TRP A 119 44.71 11.33 14.75
CA TRP A 119 44.47 10.47 13.59
C TRP A 119 43.71 9.18 13.92
N LEU A 120 43.84 8.64 15.12
CA LEU A 120 43.09 7.44 15.49
C LEU A 120 41.61 7.76 15.65
N SER A 121 41.26 8.84 16.36
CA SER A 121 39.88 9.30 16.47
C SER A 121 39.30 9.78 15.13
N ALA A 122 40.11 10.46 14.32
CA ALA A 122 39.71 10.87 12.96
C ALA A 122 39.42 9.67 12.06
N THR A 123 40.23 8.61 12.14
CA THR A 123 40.01 7.37 11.39
C THR A 123 38.73 6.68 11.85
N LEU A 124 38.51 6.52 13.15
CA LEU A 124 37.27 5.91 13.69
C LEU A 124 36.02 6.68 13.27
N ALA A 125 36.04 8.01 13.41
CA ALA A 125 34.89 8.86 13.03
C ALA A 125 34.67 8.83 11.53
N GLY A 126 35.72 8.91 10.70
CA GLY A 126 35.64 8.91 9.25
C GLY A 126 35.13 7.58 8.67
N VAL A 127 35.66 6.44 9.14
CA VAL A 127 35.22 5.10 8.74
C VAL A 127 33.76 4.86 9.16
N SER A 128 33.41 5.24 10.38
CA SER A 128 32.03 5.14 10.88
C SER A 128 31.06 5.97 10.03
N CYS A 129 31.42 7.21 9.71
CA CYS A 129 30.61 8.09 8.89
C CYS A 129 30.42 7.53 7.47
N GLY A 130 31.49 7.03 6.84
CA GLY A 130 31.43 6.38 5.53
C GLY A 130 30.54 5.14 5.52
N ALA A 131 30.67 4.27 6.51
CA ALA A 131 29.85 3.07 6.67
C ALA A 131 28.35 3.42 6.84
N MET A 132 28.01 4.50 7.53
CA MET A 132 26.63 4.92 7.73
C MET A 132 25.97 5.50 6.49
N ALA A 133 26.74 5.99 5.50
CA ALA A 133 26.17 6.55 4.28
C ALA A 133 25.30 5.54 3.51
N GLY A 134 25.69 4.26 3.49
CA GLY A 134 24.85 3.17 2.97
C GLY A 134 23.53 3.05 3.74
N GLY A 135 23.58 3.08 5.07
CA GLY A 135 22.37 3.06 5.92
C GLY A 135 21.47 4.27 5.69
N ILE A 136 22.03 5.47 5.47
CA ILE A 136 21.27 6.69 5.11
C ILE A 136 20.55 6.48 3.80
N CYS A 137 21.20 5.93 2.75
CA CYS A 137 20.59 5.64 1.46
C CYS A 137 19.44 4.63 1.59
N PHE A 138 19.70 3.50 2.24
CA PHE A 138 18.70 2.44 2.40
C PHE A 138 17.52 2.84 3.29
N ARG A 139 17.74 3.72 4.26
CA ARG A 139 16.66 4.18 5.12
C ARG A 139 15.76 5.21 4.45
N ASN A 140 16.33 6.10 3.65
CA ASN A 140 15.67 7.28 3.14
C ASN A 140 15.49 7.24 1.61
N TYR A 141 15.45 6.05 1.00
CA TYR A 141 15.30 5.86 -0.45
C TYR A 141 14.05 6.54 -1.03
N GLY A 142 13.01 6.73 -0.20
CA GLY A 142 11.80 7.48 -0.59
C GLY A 142 12.02 8.99 -0.77
N ALA A 143 13.20 9.53 -0.37
CA ALA A 143 13.51 10.95 -0.39
C ALA A 143 14.98 11.20 -0.82
N PRO A 144 15.35 11.03 -2.10
CA PRO A 144 16.74 11.10 -2.56
C PRO A 144 17.44 12.43 -2.26
N ARG A 145 16.73 13.55 -2.29
CA ARG A 145 17.29 14.87 -1.93
C ARG A 145 17.64 14.95 -0.44
N LEU A 146 16.84 14.32 0.41
CA LEU A 146 17.15 14.20 1.84
C LEU A 146 18.41 13.36 2.05
N VAL A 147 18.55 12.25 1.32
CA VAL A 147 19.77 11.42 1.35
C VAL A 147 20.99 12.23 0.97
N ALA A 148 20.95 12.97 -0.14
CA ALA A 148 22.07 13.80 -0.59
C ALA A 148 22.44 14.88 0.46
N ALA A 149 21.44 15.54 1.05
CA ALA A 149 21.65 16.54 2.11
C ALA A 149 22.28 15.92 3.37
N MET A 150 21.79 14.75 3.80
CA MET A 150 22.33 14.06 4.97
C MET A 150 23.78 13.60 4.75
N ILE A 151 24.11 13.04 3.60
CA ILE A 151 25.49 12.61 3.27
C ILE A 151 26.40 13.84 3.17
N PHE A 152 25.93 14.93 2.58
CA PHE A 152 26.70 16.18 2.53
C PHE A 152 26.99 16.74 3.95
N LEU A 153 26.00 16.76 4.82
CA LEU A 153 26.16 17.25 6.20
C LEU A 153 27.07 16.36 7.04
N SER A 154 27.09 15.04 6.78
CA SER A 154 27.89 14.09 7.56
C SER A 154 29.34 13.98 7.07
N LEU A 155 29.58 14.01 5.77
CA LEU A 155 30.92 13.84 5.17
C LEU A 155 31.58 15.16 4.76
N GLY A 156 30.80 16.17 4.35
CA GLY A 156 31.33 17.46 3.92
C GLY A 156 32.27 18.15 4.90
N PRO A 157 31.97 18.16 6.22
CA PRO A 157 32.86 18.73 7.24
C PRO A 157 34.24 18.10 7.32
N MET A 158 34.43 16.89 6.78
CA MET A 158 35.76 16.27 6.64
C MET A 158 36.68 17.10 5.72
N CYS A 159 36.14 17.66 4.64
CA CYS A 159 36.88 18.56 3.76
C CYS A 159 37.35 19.82 4.51
N LEU A 160 36.47 20.39 5.36
CA LEU A 160 36.83 21.54 6.19
C LEU A 160 37.94 21.18 7.20
N GLY A 161 37.82 20.02 7.86
CA GLY A 161 38.83 19.52 8.80
C GLY A 161 40.17 19.34 8.12
N ALA A 162 40.22 18.80 6.93
CA ALA A 162 41.44 18.56 6.17
C ALA A 162 42.24 19.83 5.89
N LEU A 163 41.63 21.00 5.82
CA LEU A 163 42.33 22.29 5.64
C LEU A 163 43.21 22.67 6.85
N PHE A 164 42.92 22.15 8.03
CA PHE A 164 43.60 22.48 9.27
C PHE A 164 44.63 21.44 9.69
N THR A 165 44.75 20.31 8.96
CA THR A 165 45.69 19.23 9.34
C THR A 165 47.15 19.57 9.02
N GLY A 166 47.41 20.47 8.06
CA GLY A 166 48.76 20.77 7.57
C GLY A 166 49.38 19.64 6.69
N GLU A 167 48.71 18.53 6.52
CA GLU A 167 49.19 17.36 5.79
C GLU A 167 48.64 17.36 4.34
N ALA A 168 49.56 17.48 3.37
CA ALA A 168 49.18 17.54 1.93
C ALA A 168 48.36 16.30 1.44
N VAL A 169 48.61 15.13 2.04
CA VAL A 169 47.92 13.88 1.68
C VAL A 169 46.41 13.93 1.98
N THR A 170 45.99 14.75 2.96
CA THR A 170 44.57 14.93 3.30
C THR A 170 43.79 15.66 2.20
N ALA A 171 44.46 16.33 1.25
CA ALA A 171 43.82 16.96 0.10
C ALA A 171 43.05 15.95 -0.77
N ILE A 172 43.35 14.65 -0.68
CA ILE A 172 42.61 13.61 -1.40
C ILE A 172 41.10 13.60 -1.07
N VAL A 173 40.71 14.04 0.14
CA VAL A 173 39.29 14.09 0.55
C VAL A 173 38.46 15.05 -0.32
N PHE A 174 39.09 16.10 -0.89
CA PHE A 174 38.41 17.04 -1.81
C PHE A 174 38.03 16.40 -3.15
N ILE A 175 38.60 15.25 -3.48
CA ILE A 175 38.23 14.45 -4.64
C ILE A 175 37.29 13.33 -4.20
N GLN A 176 37.59 12.62 -3.12
CA GLN A 176 36.82 11.48 -2.65
C GLN A 176 35.39 11.86 -2.21
N ILE A 177 35.23 12.92 -1.41
CA ILE A 177 33.93 13.28 -0.87
C ILE A 177 32.95 13.72 -1.95
N PRO A 178 33.29 14.65 -2.89
CA PRO A 178 32.41 14.98 -4.00
C PRO A 178 32.08 13.77 -4.89
N PHE A 179 33.08 12.93 -5.21
CA PHE A 179 32.83 11.71 -5.99
C PHE A 179 31.87 10.76 -5.27
N TYR A 180 32.05 10.55 -3.98
CA TYR A 180 31.16 9.72 -3.16
C TYR A 180 29.75 10.30 -3.08
N LEU A 181 29.61 11.62 -2.88
CA LEU A 181 28.33 12.34 -2.87
C LEU A 181 27.56 12.14 -4.18
N VAL A 182 28.24 12.33 -5.32
CA VAL A 182 27.62 12.14 -6.64
C VAL A 182 27.19 10.68 -6.83
N SER A 183 28.07 9.74 -6.51
CA SER A 183 27.79 8.30 -6.63
C SER A 183 26.60 7.86 -5.79
N MET A 184 26.56 8.27 -4.52
CA MET A 184 25.46 7.94 -3.59
C MET A 184 24.16 8.65 -3.99
N SER A 185 24.24 9.88 -4.49
CA SER A 185 23.08 10.61 -5.01
C SER A 185 22.48 9.88 -6.23
N ILE A 186 23.31 9.47 -7.19
CA ILE A 186 22.87 8.68 -8.34
C ILE A 186 22.23 7.36 -7.90
N ALA A 187 22.90 6.63 -6.99
CA ALA A 187 22.40 5.37 -6.45
C ALA A 187 21.03 5.53 -5.78
N SER A 188 20.88 6.56 -4.92
CA SER A 188 19.62 6.86 -4.24
C SER A 188 18.49 7.22 -5.21
N HIS A 189 18.76 8.03 -6.23
CA HIS A 189 17.77 8.36 -7.26
C HIS A 189 17.39 7.14 -8.11
N ARG A 190 18.35 6.27 -8.42
CA ARG A 190 18.09 5.03 -9.16
C ARG A 190 17.20 4.08 -8.34
N LEU A 191 17.53 3.89 -7.05
CA LEU A 191 16.75 3.05 -6.14
C LEU A 191 15.31 3.58 -5.99
N ASN A 192 15.14 4.89 -5.81
CA ASN A 192 13.83 5.52 -5.76
C ASN A 192 13.02 5.29 -7.03
N ARG A 193 13.63 5.45 -8.22
CA ARG A 193 12.96 5.20 -9.51
C ARG A 193 12.50 3.74 -9.65
N ILE A 194 13.37 2.78 -9.30
CA ILE A 194 13.02 1.35 -9.35
C ILE A 194 11.80 1.10 -8.46
N LEU A 195 11.82 1.61 -7.23
CA LEU A 195 10.71 1.40 -6.30
C LEU A 195 9.41 2.01 -6.81
N VAL A 196 9.45 3.26 -7.30
CA VAL A 196 8.26 3.94 -7.86
C VAL A 196 7.72 3.16 -9.06
N SER A 197 8.60 2.69 -9.97
CA SER A 197 8.17 1.89 -11.12
C SER A 197 7.57 0.55 -10.71
N THR A 198 8.13 -0.11 -9.70
CA THR A 198 7.57 -1.36 -9.16
C THR A 198 6.17 -1.14 -8.58
N MET A 199 5.98 -0.11 -7.74
CA MET A 199 4.68 0.23 -7.16
C MET A 199 3.64 0.58 -8.23
N LEU A 200 4.04 1.30 -9.29
CA LEU A 200 3.16 1.60 -10.43
C LEU A 200 2.79 0.35 -11.21
N SER A 201 3.75 -0.56 -11.42
CA SER A 201 3.51 -1.83 -12.12
C SER A 201 2.60 -2.76 -11.30
N GLU A 202 2.81 -2.87 -9.98
CA GLU A 202 1.93 -3.61 -9.08
C GLU A 202 0.50 -3.08 -9.14
N ARG A 203 0.32 -1.77 -9.01
CA ARG A 203 -1.00 -1.14 -9.12
C ARG A 203 -1.69 -1.40 -10.46
N GLU A 204 -0.94 -1.33 -11.57
CA GLU A 204 -1.50 -1.62 -12.89
C GLU A 204 -1.83 -3.12 -13.04
N ASN A 205 -1.01 -3.99 -12.47
CA ASN A 205 -1.30 -5.43 -12.46
C ASN A 205 -2.55 -5.74 -11.61
N ASP A 206 -2.68 -5.13 -10.43
CA ASP A 206 -3.87 -5.27 -9.58
C ASP A 206 -5.12 -4.77 -10.30
N ARG A 207 -5.02 -3.63 -11.00
CA ARG A 207 -6.11 -3.10 -11.81
C ARG A 207 -6.51 -4.08 -12.92
N ARG A 208 -5.55 -4.60 -13.68
CA ARG A 208 -5.81 -5.60 -14.74
C ARG A 208 -6.34 -6.92 -14.20
N ALA A 209 -5.90 -7.31 -13.00
CA ALA A 209 -6.39 -8.51 -12.34
C ALA A 209 -7.83 -8.36 -11.80
N SER A 210 -8.28 -7.13 -11.52
CA SER A 210 -9.57 -6.83 -10.88
C SER A 210 -10.61 -6.16 -11.77
N GLU A 211 -10.23 -5.68 -12.98
CA GLU A 211 -11.14 -5.02 -13.93
C GLU A 211 -11.33 -5.82 -15.22
N ASP A 212 -12.50 -5.69 -15.83
CA ASP A 212 -12.80 -6.19 -17.18
C ASP A 212 -12.23 -5.24 -18.22
N VAL A 213 -11.41 -5.76 -19.14
CA VAL A 213 -10.65 -4.96 -20.12
C VAL A 213 -11.57 -4.23 -21.09
N LEU A 214 -12.74 -4.80 -21.43
CA LEU A 214 -13.65 -4.23 -22.39
C LEU A 214 -14.47 -3.07 -21.82
N THR A 215 -15.00 -3.28 -20.61
CA THR A 215 -15.99 -2.37 -19.99
C THR A 215 -15.40 -1.46 -18.93
N GLY A 216 -14.21 -1.81 -18.38
CA GLY A 216 -13.61 -1.11 -17.25
C GLY A 216 -14.39 -1.25 -15.92
N LEU A 217 -15.39 -2.13 -15.87
CA LEU A 217 -16.05 -2.55 -14.62
C LEU A 217 -15.16 -3.54 -13.86
N ALA A 218 -15.51 -3.84 -12.62
CA ALA A 218 -14.86 -4.95 -11.92
C ALA A 218 -15.05 -6.25 -12.73
N ASN A 219 -14.06 -7.11 -12.73
CA ASN A 219 -14.19 -8.48 -13.19
C ASN A 219 -14.60 -9.39 -12.01
N ARG A 220 -14.67 -10.70 -12.23
CA ARG A 220 -15.02 -11.69 -11.21
C ARG A 220 -14.14 -11.57 -9.96
N ALA A 221 -12.81 -11.39 -10.12
CA ALA A 221 -11.88 -11.26 -9.01
C ALA A 221 -12.08 -9.93 -8.24
N GLY A 222 -12.34 -8.83 -8.95
CA GLY A 222 -12.66 -7.53 -8.36
C GLY A 222 -13.94 -7.56 -7.54
N LEU A 223 -14.99 -8.21 -8.05
CA LEU A 223 -16.24 -8.40 -7.31
C LEU A 223 -16.05 -9.26 -6.07
N GLN A 224 -15.31 -10.37 -6.19
CA GLN A 224 -15.01 -11.24 -5.04
C GLN A 224 -14.25 -10.49 -3.94
N SER A 225 -13.23 -9.72 -4.29
CA SER A 225 -12.50 -8.88 -3.34
C SER A 225 -13.38 -7.82 -2.67
N ALA A 226 -14.36 -7.25 -3.38
CA ALA A 226 -15.33 -6.33 -2.83
C ALA A 226 -16.27 -7.02 -1.83
N LEU A 227 -16.77 -8.20 -2.17
CA LEU A 227 -17.60 -9.03 -1.30
C LEU A 227 -16.88 -9.43 -0.02
N GLU A 228 -15.64 -9.90 -0.12
CA GLU A 228 -14.82 -10.27 1.02
C GLU A 228 -14.62 -9.09 1.98
N ARG A 229 -14.41 -7.87 1.48
CA ARG A 229 -14.31 -6.65 2.30
C ARG A 229 -15.61 -6.37 3.07
N ILE A 230 -16.76 -6.57 2.45
CA ILE A 230 -18.07 -6.38 3.10
C ILE A 230 -18.32 -7.47 4.14
N CYS A 231 -17.98 -8.73 3.82
CA CYS A 231 -18.17 -9.87 4.72
C CYS A 231 -17.21 -9.86 5.91
N SER A 232 -15.96 -9.35 5.73
CA SER A 232 -14.92 -9.30 6.76
C SER A 232 -14.95 -8.03 7.62
N GLY A 233 -15.71 -7.02 7.23
CA GLY A 233 -15.80 -5.72 7.93
C GLY A 233 -16.20 -5.87 9.39
N THR A 234 -15.44 -5.24 10.29
CA THR A 234 -15.69 -5.16 11.71
C THR A 234 -17.04 -4.49 12.00
N ARG A 235 -17.67 -4.87 13.08
CA ARG A 235 -19.05 -4.60 13.60
C ARG A 235 -19.63 -3.17 13.45
N GLU A 236 -18.89 -2.19 12.96
CA GLU A 236 -19.37 -0.80 12.86
C GLU A 236 -20.26 -0.51 11.62
N HIS A 237 -20.23 -1.37 10.59
CA HIS A 237 -21.08 -1.22 9.40
C HIS A 237 -22.01 -2.42 9.24
N ASP A 238 -23.00 -2.48 10.11
CA ASP A 238 -24.07 -3.47 10.14
C ASP A 238 -25.16 -3.18 9.08
N THR A 239 -24.76 -2.64 7.94
CA THR A 239 -25.65 -2.26 6.86
C THR A 239 -25.92 -3.45 5.94
N PRO A 240 -27.18 -3.75 5.61
CA PRO A 240 -27.50 -4.79 4.63
C PRO A 240 -26.88 -4.45 3.27
N ALA A 241 -26.52 -5.48 2.51
CA ALA A 241 -26.05 -5.33 1.14
C ALA A 241 -26.91 -6.16 0.19
N ALA A 242 -26.92 -5.80 -1.09
CA ALA A 242 -27.66 -6.54 -2.11
C ALA A 242 -26.75 -6.85 -3.30
N LEU A 243 -26.93 -8.03 -3.89
CA LEU A 243 -26.39 -8.43 -5.18
C LEU A 243 -27.52 -8.42 -6.21
N LEU A 244 -27.31 -7.66 -7.27
CA LEU A 244 -28.21 -7.64 -8.43
C LEU A 244 -27.50 -8.37 -9.58
N TYR A 245 -27.98 -9.52 -9.95
CA TYR A 245 -27.50 -10.32 -11.08
C TYR A 245 -28.26 -9.89 -12.32
N MET A 246 -27.55 -9.63 -13.37
CA MET A 246 -28.11 -9.09 -14.61
C MET A 246 -27.59 -9.89 -15.79
N ASP A 247 -28.52 -10.31 -16.64
CA ASP A 247 -28.25 -11.03 -17.86
C ASP A 247 -28.96 -10.30 -19.03
N MET A 248 -28.26 -10.11 -20.14
CA MET A 248 -28.78 -9.38 -21.28
C MET A 248 -29.57 -10.32 -22.18
N ASP A 249 -30.86 -10.03 -22.34
CA ASP A 249 -31.73 -10.79 -23.21
C ASP A 249 -31.31 -10.58 -24.67
N ASP A 250 -31.21 -11.67 -25.44
CA ASP A 250 -30.99 -11.66 -26.90
C ASP A 250 -29.66 -10.98 -27.35
N PHE A 251 -28.69 -10.81 -26.48
CA PHE A 251 -27.37 -10.20 -26.82
C PHE A 251 -26.66 -10.92 -27.96
N LYS A 252 -26.78 -12.24 -28.04
CA LYS A 252 -26.25 -13.04 -29.13
C LYS A 252 -26.81 -12.62 -30.50
N ILE A 253 -28.11 -12.28 -30.60
CA ILE A 253 -28.72 -11.83 -31.84
C ILE A 253 -28.07 -10.53 -32.33
N ILE A 254 -27.72 -9.62 -31.44
CA ILE A 254 -26.98 -8.39 -31.78
C ILE A 254 -25.61 -8.72 -32.37
N ASN A 255 -24.87 -9.64 -31.76
CA ASN A 255 -23.57 -10.08 -32.27
C ASN A 255 -23.69 -10.74 -33.64
N ASP A 256 -24.69 -11.63 -33.80
CA ASP A 256 -24.88 -12.37 -35.03
C ASP A 256 -25.38 -11.46 -36.19
N THR A 257 -26.14 -10.40 -35.87
CA THR A 257 -26.69 -9.47 -36.86
C THR A 257 -25.76 -8.31 -37.21
N HIS A 258 -25.08 -7.72 -36.21
CA HIS A 258 -24.31 -6.47 -36.38
C HIS A 258 -22.83 -6.67 -36.17
N GLY A 259 -22.38 -7.91 -35.85
CA GLY A 259 -20.98 -8.26 -35.58
C GLY A 259 -20.53 -7.96 -34.16
N HIS A 260 -19.43 -8.59 -33.74
CA HIS A 260 -18.86 -8.47 -32.37
C HIS A 260 -18.48 -7.04 -31.99
N ALA A 261 -18.07 -6.20 -32.95
CA ALA A 261 -17.73 -4.80 -32.66
C ALA A 261 -18.96 -3.99 -32.20
N ALA A 262 -20.14 -4.29 -32.72
CA ALA A 262 -21.40 -3.71 -32.26
C ALA A 262 -21.78 -4.21 -30.87
N GLY A 263 -21.62 -5.51 -30.61
CA GLY A 263 -21.80 -6.08 -29.28
C GLY A 263 -20.86 -5.46 -28.23
N ASP A 264 -19.61 -5.26 -28.58
CA ASP A 264 -18.62 -4.58 -27.70
C ASP A 264 -19.03 -3.13 -27.37
N GLN A 265 -19.56 -2.41 -28.37
CA GLN A 265 -20.11 -1.06 -28.20
C GLN A 265 -21.32 -1.06 -27.25
N VAL A 266 -22.22 -2.03 -27.42
CA VAL A 266 -23.37 -2.21 -26.52
C VAL A 266 -22.95 -2.47 -25.11
N LEU A 267 -22.01 -3.40 -24.87
CA LEU A 267 -21.48 -3.73 -23.56
C LEU A 267 -20.83 -2.51 -22.86
N LYS A 268 -20.04 -1.73 -23.59
CA LYS A 268 -19.45 -0.48 -23.07
C LYS A 268 -20.52 0.53 -22.68
N THR A 269 -21.51 0.73 -23.53
CA THR A 269 -22.61 1.69 -23.28
C THR A 269 -23.41 1.30 -22.05
N ILE A 270 -23.68 0.02 -21.84
CA ILE A 270 -24.38 -0.50 -20.66
C ILE A 270 -23.56 -0.32 -19.42
N ALA A 271 -22.27 -0.64 -19.49
CA ALA A 271 -21.34 -0.43 -18.37
C ALA A 271 -21.28 1.05 -17.93
N ASP A 272 -21.26 1.98 -18.88
CA ASP A 272 -21.26 3.42 -18.59
C ASP A 272 -22.60 3.88 -17.98
N ARG A 273 -23.73 3.38 -18.44
CA ARG A 273 -25.04 3.65 -17.84
C ARG A 273 -25.10 3.14 -16.40
N MET A 274 -24.69 1.90 -16.15
CA MET A 274 -24.61 1.33 -14.81
C MET A 274 -23.74 2.20 -13.89
N ARG A 275 -22.53 2.58 -14.35
CA ARG A 275 -21.62 3.41 -13.59
C ARG A 275 -22.20 4.77 -13.23
N GLY A 276 -22.99 5.35 -14.12
CA GLY A 276 -23.66 6.65 -13.89
C GLY A 276 -24.75 6.63 -12.82
N MET A 277 -25.32 5.46 -12.54
CA MET A 277 -26.40 5.29 -11.54
C MET A 277 -25.91 4.86 -10.15
N LEU A 278 -24.67 4.35 -10.05
CA LEU A 278 -24.12 3.77 -8.84
C LEU A 278 -23.34 4.81 -8.04
N ARG A 279 -23.30 4.62 -6.72
CA ARG A 279 -22.50 5.42 -5.80
C ARG A 279 -21.04 4.98 -5.85
N VAL A 280 -20.16 5.79 -5.26
CA VAL A 280 -18.71 5.50 -5.19
C VAL A 280 -18.41 4.19 -4.45
N ASP A 281 -19.23 3.84 -3.47
CA ASP A 281 -19.06 2.63 -2.65
C ASP A 281 -19.73 1.38 -3.24
N ASP A 282 -20.55 1.54 -4.30
CA ASP A 282 -21.17 0.43 -5.00
C ASP A 282 -20.21 -0.13 -6.07
N VAL A 283 -20.34 -1.42 -6.37
CA VAL A 283 -19.46 -2.09 -7.32
C VAL A 283 -20.29 -2.72 -8.44
N ALA A 284 -20.06 -2.26 -9.67
CA ALA A 284 -20.53 -2.95 -10.87
C ALA A 284 -19.43 -3.87 -11.41
N ALA A 285 -19.78 -5.09 -11.76
CA ALA A 285 -18.87 -6.09 -12.29
C ALA A 285 -19.45 -6.76 -13.55
N ARG A 286 -18.55 -7.14 -14.47
CA ARG A 286 -18.88 -8.02 -15.59
C ARG A 286 -18.26 -9.39 -15.35
N MET A 287 -19.10 -10.44 -15.38
CA MET A 287 -18.67 -11.81 -15.08
C MET A 287 -18.11 -12.52 -16.30
N GLY A 288 -18.56 -12.12 -17.49
CA GLY A 288 -18.18 -12.63 -18.79
C GLY A 288 -19.37 -12.57 -19.76
N GLY A 289 -19.11 -12.52 -21.05
CA GLY A 289 -20.20 -12.43 -22.04
C GLY A 289 -21.11 -11.23 -21.79
N ASP A 290 -22.37 -11.52 -21.53
CA ASP A 290 -23.50 -10.62 -21.31
C ASP A 290 -23.95 -10.55 -19.82
N GLU A 291 -23.21 -11.19 -18.91
CA GLU A 291 -23.53 -11.26 -17.48
C GLU A 291 -22.87 -10.12 -16.68
N PHE A 292 -23.69 -9.40 -15.90
CA PHE A 292 -23.25 -8.33 -15.01
C PHE A 292 -23.77 -8.57 -13.58
N ILE A 293 -23.02 -8.09 -12.60
CA ILE A 293 -23.44 -8.09 -11.19
C ILE A 293 -23.21 -6.70 -10.60
N VAL A 294 -24.21 -6.20 -9.87
CA VAL A 294 -24.05 -4.99 -9.06
C VAL A 294 -24.14 -5.35 -7.60
N LEU A 295 -23.13 -4.96 -6.84
CA LEU A 295 -23.05 -5.07 -5.38
C LEU A 295 -23.29 -3.70 -4.78
N VAL A 296 -24.34 -3.57 -3.98
CA VAL A 296 -24.76 -2.32 -3.34
C VAL A 296 -24.76 -2.48 -1.82
N THR A 297 -24.25 -1.49 -1.13
CA THR A 297 -24.17 -1.48 0.34
C THR A 297 -25.16 -0.49 0.94
N GLY A 298 -25.62 -0.75 2.18
CA GLY A 298 -26.54 0.14 2.88
C GLY A 298 -27.95 0.20 2.27
N ILE A 299 -28.43 -0.90 1.69
CA ILE A 299 -29.70 -0.98 0.97
C ILE A 299 -30.55 -2.15 1.48
N ASP A 300 -31.84 -1.90 1.69
CA ASP A 300 -32.82 -2.93 2.02
C ASP A 300 -33.46 -3.56 0.74
N ALA A 301 -34.24 -4.62 0.90
CA ALA A 301 -34.84 -5.32 -0.22
C ALA A 301 -35.76 -4.43 -1.08
N PRO A 302 -36.65 -3.58 -0.51
CA PRO A 302 -37.48 -2.66 -1.30
C PRO A 302 -36.64 -1.64 -2.10
N ALA A 303 -35.57 -1.11 -1.54
CA ALA A 303 -34.70 -0.16 -2.21
C ALA A 303 -33.84 -0.84 -3.29
N ALA A 304 -33.37 -2.08 -3.05
CA ALA A 304 -32.67 -2.88 -4.05
C ALA A 304 -33.58 -3.20 -5.27
N LEU A 305 -34.88 -3.47 -5.01
CA LEU A 305 -35.85 -3.69 -6.08
C LEU A 305 -36.04 -2.44 -6.92
N ARG A 306 -36.23 -1.26 -6.30
CA ARG A 306 -36.32 0.02 -7.02
C ARG A 306 -35.09 0.33 -7.87
N LEU A 307 -33.89 0.07 -7.31
CA LEU A 307 -32.64 0.22 -8.06
C LEU A 307 -32.61 -0.72 -9.28
N GLY A 308 -33.01 -1.98 -9.10
CA GLY A 308 -33.13 -2.94 -10.19
C GLY A 308 -34.10 -2.47 -11.31
N GLU A 309 -35.23 -1.90 -10.94
CA GLU A 309 -36.23 -1.33 -11.90
C GLU A 309 -35.62 -0.12 -12.65
N HIS A 310 -34.90 0.77 -11.98
CA HIS A 310 -34.22 1.89 -12.61
C HIS A 310 -33.12 1.41 -13.59
N LEU A 311 -32.29 0.43 -13.15
CA LEU A 311 -31.27 -0.17 -14.02
C LEU A 311 -31.88 -0.80 -15.27
N LEU A 312 -33.00 -1.50 -15.11
CA LEU A 312 -33.74 -2.11 -16.22
C LEU A 312 -34.24 -1.05 -17.22
N GLN A 313 -34.80 0.05 -16.72
CA GLN A 313 -35.27 1.15 -17.57
C GLN A 313 -34.13 1.80 -18.32
N ASP A 314 -33.05 2.17 -17.66
CA ASP A 314 -31.91 2.90 -18.23
C ASP A 314 -31.13 2.05 -19.26
N VAL A 315 -30.88 0.78 -18.92
CA VAL A 315 -30.18 -0.15 -19.81
C VAL A 315 -31.01 -0.42 -21.09
N SER A 316 -32.34 -0.50 -20.98
CA SER A 316 -33.22 -0.76 -22.11
C SER A 316 -33.39 0.40 -23.11
N HIS A 317 -32.86 1.61 -22.80
CA HIS A 317 -32.87 2.71 -23.73
C HIS A 317 -32.08 2.39 -25.01
N PRO A 318 -32.57 2.79 -26.20
CA PRO A 318 -31.90 2.51 -27.46
C PRO A 318 -30.44 2.99 -27.45
N ILE A 319 -29.56 2.18 -28.01
CA ILE A 319 -28.13 2.44 -28.17
C ILE A 319 -27.86 2.70 -29.65
N ALA A 320 -27.28 3.84 -29.98
CA ALA A 320 -26.87 4.16 -31.35
C ALA A 320 -25.51 3.47 -31.63
N LEU A 321 -25.46 2.62 -32.63
CA LEU A 321 -24.26 2.00 -33.15
C LEU A 321 -23.47 2.97 -34.02
N ALA A 322 -22.21 2.63 -34.32
CA ALA A 322 -21.34 3.46 -35.16
C ALA A 322 -21.87 3.67 -36.61
N ASP A 323 -22.67 2.75 -37.11
CA ASP A 323 -23.30 2.81 -38.42
C ASP A 323 -24.64 3.65 -38.44
N GLY A 324 -25.01 4.21 -37.27
CA GLY A 324 -26.26 4.96 -37.10
C GLY A 324 -27.50 4.09 -36.77
N THR A 325 -27.39 2.78 -36.81
CA THR A 325 -28.44 1.85 -36.40
C THR A 325 -28.71 1.98 -34.90
N ARG A 326 -29.96 1.87 -34.48
CA ARG A 326 -30.36 1.84 -33.07
C ARG A 326 -30.77 0.44 -32.66
N VAL A 327 -30.10 -0.08 -31.62
CA VAL A 327 -30.41 -1.38 -31.01
C VAL A 327 -30.95 -1.19 -29.62
N SER A 328 -31.84 -2.05 -29.18
CA SER A 328 -32.34 -2.11 -27.80
C SER A 328 -32.07 -3.50 -27.24
N VAL A 329 -31.68 -3.59 -25.99
CA VAL A 329 -31.39 -4.83 -25.30
C VAL A 329 -32.38 -4.99 -24.15
N GLY A 330 -32.93 -6.20 -24.00
CA GLY A 330 -33.62 -6.58 -22.78
C GLY A 330 -32.64 -6.88 -21.66
N LEU A 331 -33.12 -6.81 -20.43
CA LEU A 331 -32.33 -7.14 -19.25
C LEU A 331 -33.19 -7.95 -18.28
N SER A 332 -32.65 -9.07 -17.80
CA SER A 332 -33.22 -9.87 -16.72
C SER A 332 -32.44 -9.63 -15.44
N ILE A 333 -33.11 -9.28 -14.31
CA ILE A 333 -32.45 -8.96 -13.05
C ILE A 333 -32.96 -9.87 -11.93
N GLY A 334 -32.02 -10.59 -11.27
CA GLY A 334 -32.23 -11.32 -10.04
C GLY A 334 -31.59 -10.60 -8.85
N ILE A 335 -32.29 -10.47 -7.73
CA ILE A 335 -31.80 -9.75 -6.55
C ILE A 335 -31.65 -10.70 -5.38
N SER A 336 -30.48 -10.72 -4.77
CA SER A 336 -30.17 -11.45 -3.55
C SER A 336 -29.74 -10.49 -2.45
N ILE A 337 -30.33 -10.62 -1.25
CA ILE A 337 -29.97 -9.78 -0.08
C ILE A 337 -28.93 -10.52 0.75
N ILE A 338 -27.81 -9.87 1.00
CA ILE A 338 -26.76 -10.37 1.92
C ILE A 338 -27.15 -9.94 3.33
N SER A 339 -27.58 -10.92 4.15
CA SER A 339 -27.93 -10.69 5.55
C SER A 339 -26.75 -10.98 6.49
N ARG A 340 -26.88 -10.50 7.74
CA ARG A 340 -25.90 -10.75 8.82
C ARG A 340 -25.55 -12.23 9.03
N ASN A 341 -26.47 -13.14 8.75
CA ASN A 341 -26.34 -14.57 9.04
C ASN A 341 -25.70 -15.33 7.87
N ASN A 342 -25.55 -14.73 6.69
CA ASN A 342 -24.94 -15.36 5.53
C ASN A 342 -23.81 -14.47 5.01
N ARG A 343 -22.66 -14.50 5.70
CA ARG A 343 -21.43 -13.74 5.38
C ARG A 343 -20.42 -14.56 4.55
N ASP A 344 -20.85 -15.64 3.96
CA ASP A 344 -20.05 -16.39 3.02
C ASP A 344 -20.17 -15.72 1.65
N ALA A 345 -19.09 -15.06 1.21
CA ALA A 345 -19.04 -14.37 -0.08
C ALA A 345 -19.31 -15.32 -1.25
N GLN A 346 -18.83 -16.56 -1.17
CA GLN A 346 -19.06 -17.56 -2.19
C GLN A 346 -20.50 -18.04 -2.18
N ALA A 347 -21.07 -18.31 -0.99
CA ALA A 347 -22.46 -18.69 -0.87
C ALA A 347 -23.44 -17.59 -1.34
N ALA A 348 -23.07 -16.32 -1.17
CA ALA A 348 -23.85 -15.19 -1.68
C ALA A 348 -23.83 -15.12 -3.23
N LEU A 349 -22.69 -15.45 -3.83
CA LEU A 349 -22.57 -15.55 -5.30
C LEU A 349 -23.30 -16.77 -5.85
N ASP A 350 -23.22 -17.92 -5.18
CA ASP A 350 -23.84 -19.18 -5.61
C ASP A 350 -25.38 -19.20 -5.37
N ALA A 351 -25.87 -18.37 -4.46
CA ALA A 351 -27.31 -18.20 -4.20
C ALA A 351 -28.04 -17.35 -5.26
N ALA A 352 -27.34 -16.96 -6.32
CA ALA A 352 -27.95 -16.27 -7.46
C ALA A 352 -29.09 -17.07 -8.03
N PRO A 353 -30.29 -16.51 -8.17
CA PRO A 353 -31.32 -17.14 -8.97
C PRO A 353 -30.85 -17.13 -10.44
N PRO A 354 -30.89 -18.27 -11.16
CA PRO A 354 -30.60 -18.26 -12.59
C PRO A 354 -31.57 -17.31 -13.28
N CYS A 355 -31.05 -16.32 -14.01
CA CYS A 355 -31.84 -15.42 -14.85
C CYS A 355 -32.30 -16.19 -16.10
N THR A 356 -33.08 -17.28 -15.93
CA THR A 356 -33.57 -18.09 -17.06
C THR A 356 -35.03 -17.77 -17.36
N GLY A 357 -35.26 -17.05 -18.42
CA GLY A 357 -36.57 -16.91 -19.02
C GLY A 357 -36.89 -15.50 -19.53
N PRO A 358 -37.74 -15.36 -20.60
CA PRO A 358 -38.03 -14.07 -21.21
C PRO A 358 -39.03 -13.28 -20.36
N ARG A 359 -38.54 -12.56 -19.37
CA ARG A 359 -39.38 -11.66 -18.55
C ARG A 359 -38.59 -10.41 -18.12
N ARG A 360 -38.95 -9.28 -18.69
CA ARG A 360 -38.64 -7.93 -18.23
C ARG A 360 -39.20 -7.70 -16.80
N ARG A 361 -38.66 -8.29 -15.75
CA ARG A 361 -39.03 -8.03 -14.34
C ARG A 361 -37.89 -8.27 -13.42
N ALA A 362 -37.64 -7.29 -12.52
CA ALA A 362 -36.82 -7.50 -11.36
C ALA A 362 -37.56 -8.44 -10.38
N THR A 363 -36.94 -9.54 -9.97
CA THR A 363 -37.50 -10.50 -9.02
C THR A 363 -36.63 -10.58 -7.80
N ALA A 364 -37.18 -10.22 -6.63
CA ALA A 364 -36.48 -10.39 -5.36
C ALA A 364 -36.68 -11.83 -4.85
N VAL A 365 -35.58 -12.52 -4.54
CA VAL A 365 -35.62 -13.82 -3.85
C VAL A 365 -35.36 -13.56 -2.36
N ALA A 366 -36.31 -13.96 -1.52
CA ALA A 366 -36.17 -13.92 -0.08
C ALA A 366 -34.98 -14.79 0.38
N PRO A 367 -34.29 -14.44 1.48
CA PRO A 367 -33.23 -15.28 2.03
C PRO A 367 -33.77 -16.67 2.32
N SER A 368 -33.06 -17.71 1.86
CA SER A 368 -33.41 -19.10 2.12
C SER A 368 -33.63 -19.32 3.62
N PRO A 369 -34.72 -19.97 4.06
CA PRO A 369 -34.92 -20.28 5.46
C PRO A 369 -33.77 -21.17 5.94
N GLU A 370 -33.27 -20.88 7.12
CA GLU A 370 -32.27 -21.66 7.84
C GLU A 370 -32.56 -23.16 7.71
N ARG A 371 -31.66 -23.91 7.11
CA ARG A 371 -31.64 -25.33 7.34
C ARG A 371 -31.28 -25.51 8.82
N SER A 372 -32.34 -25.74 9.64
CA SER A 372 -32.19 -26.14 11.03
C SER A 372 -31.18 -27.27 11.11
N ARG A 373 -30.01 -27.01 11.71
CA ARG A 373 -29.10 -28.06 12.15
C ARG A 373 -29.82 -28.87 13.17
N THR A 374 -30.52 -29.91 12.73
CA THR A 374 -30.96 -31.00 13.61
C THR A 374 -29.69 -31.68 14.09
N THR A 375 -29.38 -31.43 15.35
CA THR A 375 -28.41 -32.19 16.14
C THR A 375 -28.68 -33.68 16.01
N PRO A 376 -27.70 -34.51 15.62
CA PRO A 376 -27.89 -35.97 15.71
C PRO A 376 -27.93 -36.35 17.18
N ARG A 377 -29.08 -36.86 17.57
CA ARG A 377 -29.39 -37.49 18.86
C ARG A 377 -28.39 -38.65 19.08
N ASN A 378 -27.67 -38.55 20.16
CA ASN A 378 -26.82 -39.51 20.87
C ASN A 378 -27.22 -40.98 20.62
N ARG A 379 -26.44 -41.76 19.86
CA ARG A 379 -26.47 -43.19 19.89
C ARG A 379 -25.23 -43.70 20.57
N LYS A 380 -25.49 -44.45 21.63
CA LYS A 380 -24.67 -45.14 22.60
C LYS A 380 -23.31 -45.64 22.08
N ALA A 381 -22.30 -45.31 22.88
CA ALA A 381 -20.99 -45.92 22.86
C ALA A 381 -21.08 -47.43 23.01
N THR A 382 -20.60 -48.16 22.04
CA THR A 382 -20.11 -49.54 22.19
C THR A 382 -18.61 -49.50 22.24
N SER A 383 -18.12 -49.98 23.35
CA SER A 383 -16.72 -50.13 23.72
C SER A 383 -15.96 -51.00 22.70
N TRP A 384 -14.93 -50.43 22.12
CA TRP A 384 -13.91 -51.23 21.42
C TRP A 384 -12.64 -51.25 22.28
N ARG A 385 -12.21 -52.47 22.72
CA ARG A 385 -10.92 -52.72 23.37
C ARG A 385 -9.90 -53.07 22.30
N PRO A 386 -8.66 -52.56 22.37
CA PRO A 386 -7.60 -53.09 21.52
C PRO A 386 -6.97 -54.29 22.18
N GLU A 387 -6.87 -55.39 21.42
CA GLU A 387 -6.03 -56.55 21.77
C GLU A 387 -4.55 -56.20 21.60
N VAL A 388 -3.83 -56.52 22.68
CA VAL A 388 -2.36 -56.48 22.73
C VAL A 388 -1.83 -57.77 22.09
N GLY A 389 -1.23 -57.65 20.91
CA GLY A 389 -0.42 -58.70 20.26
C GLY A 389 1.05 -58.54 20.59
N ARG A 390 1.60 -59.55 21.25
CA ARG A 390 3.01 -59.67 21.66
C ARG A 390 3.93 -59.94 20.44
N GLY A 391 5.07 -59.30 20.46
CA GLY A 391 6.40 -59.88 20.35
C GLY A 391 6.86 -60.43 19.00
N ILE A 392 8.03 -60.02 18.62
CA ILE A 392 9.23 -60.81 18.36
C ILE A 392 10.37 -59.83 18.04
N GLY A 393 11.45 -59.97 18.79
CA GLY A 393 12.68 -59.16 18.69
C GLY A 393 13.72 -59.74 17.71
N PRO A 394 15.01 -59.49 17.82
CA PRO A 394 15.82 -58.74 16.87
C PRO A 394 16.72 -59.60 15.97
N LYS A 395 17.12 -59.03 14.87
CA LYS A 395 18.47 -59.22 14.30
C LYS A 395 18.92 -57.98 13.58
#